data_c150e148ffa7c430f1726458c9a8c711
#
_entry.id   c150e148ffa7c430f1726458c9a8c711
#
_cell.length_a   1.000
_cell.length_b   1.000
_cell.length_c   1.000
_cell.angle_alpha   90.00
_cell.angle_beta   90.00
_cell.angle_gamma   90.00
#
_symmetry.space_group_name_H-M   'P 1'
#
loop_
_entity.id
_entity.type
_entity.pdbx_description
1 polymer ?
#
loop_
_entity_poly.entity_id
_entity_poly.type
_entity_poly.pdbx_seq_one_letter_code
_entity_poly.pdbx_strand_id
1 'polypeptide(L)'
;VGAVTVQEAENKADELEGKKEQAEAEAKDLTEKLKGIVADMEETQKKLTEKEEEIEQVENELVQAQIDANDQYERMKVRIKYMYESGNTQFVAVLAESKNMGDFLNKAEYISQISEYDRDELIRYQDMVEEIEVKEEEVQAEYEELNTLQTKLVGQQTEVQKMIDENKEKLSNIQSEIDANAAALEKARKGGK
;
A
#
# COMPACT_ATOMS: atom_id res chain seq x y z
N VAL A 1 29.94 30.47 -46.59
CA VAL A 1 29.73 29.28 -45.81
C VAL A 1 30.50 28.13 -46.45
N GLY A 2 31.61 27.75 -45.83
CA GLY A 2 32.48 26.70 -46.35
C GLY A 2 31.91 25.30 -46.18
N ALA A 3 32.25 24.40 -47.09
CA ALA A 3 31.95 22.99 -46.96
C ALA A 3 32.70 22.40 -45.75
N VAL A 4 32.09 21.40 -45.09
CA VAL A 4 32.70 20.68 -44.00
C VAL A 4 33.96 19.95 -44.47
N THR A 5 35.05 20.10 -43.73
CA THR A 5 36.30 19.40 -44.04
C THR A 5 36.24 17.95 -43.56
N VAL A 6 37.09 17.08 -44.12
CA VAL A 6 37.23 15.69 -43.68
C VAL A 6 37.56 15.62 -42.20
N GLN A 7 38.49 16.47 -41.71
CA GLN A 7 38.90 16.48 -40.31
C GLN A 7 37.74 16.89 -39.40
N GLU A 8 36.96 17.91 -39.76
CA GLU A 8 35.78 18.33 -38.99
C GLU A 8 34.73 17.24 -38.91
N ALA A 9 34.47 16.54 -40.02
CA ALA A 9 33.51 15.45 -40.08
C ALA A 9 33.98 14.23 -39.27
N GLU A 10 35.28 13.91 -39.28
CA GLU A 10 35.85 12.85 -38.46
C GLU A 10 35.77 13.16 -36.96
N ASN A 11 36.09 14.40 -36.57
CA ASN A 11 35.96 14.85 -35.18
C ASN A 11 34.52 14.79 -34.70
N LYS A 12 33.59 15.19 -35.53
CA LYS A 12 32.17 15.11 -35.22
C LYS A 12 31.68 13.68 -35.11
N ALA A 13 32.18 12.77 -35.95
CA ALA A 13 31.86 11.33 -35.84
C ALA A 13 32.31 10.76 -34.50
N ASP A 14 33.50 11.11 -34.00
CA ASP A 14 34.01 10.68 -32.72
C ASP A 14 33.15 11.23 -31.57
N GLU A 15 32.78 12.51 -31.64
CA GLU A 15 31.90 13.14 -30.66
C GLU A 15 30.53 12.47 -30.59
N LEU A 16 29.93 12.22 -31.75
CA LEU A 16 28.60 11.57 -31.84
C LEU A 16 28.64 10.12 -31.35
N GLU A 17 29.71 9.40 -31.64
CA GLU A 17 29.88 8.02 -31.13
C GLU A 17 29.96 8.01 -29.60
N GLY A 18 30.69 8.97 -29.01
CA GLY A 18 30.75 9.15 -27.57
C GLY A 18 29.39 9.45 -26.94
N LYS A 19 28.59 10.32 -27.57
CA LYS A 19 27.23 10.65 -27.15
C LYS A 19 26.33 9.43 -27.23
N LYS A 20 26.46 8.64 -28.30
CA LYS A 20 25.68 7.40 -28.48
C LYS A 20 25.99 6.39 -27.39
N GLU A 21 27.26 6.17 -27.07
CA GLU A 21 27.68 5.27 -26.00
C GLU A 21 27.09 5.69 -24.64
N GLN A 22 27.15 6.98 -24.30
CA GLN A 22 26.57 7.51 -23.07
C GLN A 22 25.05 7.32 -23.02
N ALA A 23 24.35 7.60 -24.12
CA ALA A 23 22.92 7.44 -24.20
C ALA A 23 22.49 5.95 -24.11
N GLU A 24 23.25 5.04 -24.69
CA GLU A 24 23.02 3.60 -24.60
C GLU A 24 23.26 3.09 -23.18
N ALA A 25 24.29 3.57 -22.49
CA ALA A 25 24.55 3.25 -21.10
C ALA A 25 23.41 3.74 -20.19
N GLU A 26 22.93 4.96 -20.42
CA GLU A 26 21.78 5.53 -19.72
C GLU A 26 20.51 4.70 -19.96
N ALA A 27 20.27 4.26 -21.20
CA ALA A 27 19.16 3.40 -21.55
C ALA A 27 19.18 2.09 -20.78
N LYS A 28 20.35 1.49 -20.65
CA LYS A 28 20.53 0.25 -19.88
C LYS A 28 20.24 0.45 -18.40
N ASP A 29 20.76 1.52 -17.81
CA ASP A 29 20.54 1.85 -16.40
C ASP A 29 19.04 2.12 -16.13
N LEU A 30 18.38 2.84 -17.01
CA LEU A 30 16.94 3.13 -16.89
C LEU A 30 16.11 1.85 -16.99
N THR A 31 16.48 0.95 -17.90
CA THR A 31 15.79 -0.33 -18.05
C THR A 31 15.94 -1.20 -16.82
N GLU A 32 17.15 -1.26 -16.24
CA GLU A 32 17.41 -2.00 -15.00
C GLU A 32 16.62 -1.40 -13.82
N LYS A 33 16.58 -0.07 -13.74
CA LYS A 33 15.80 0.65 -12.72
C LYS A 33 14.32 0.34 -12.85
N LEU A 34 13.80 0.33 -14.06
CA LEU A 34 12.40 -0.02 -14.32
C LEU A 34 12.09 -1.46 -13.90
N LYS A 35 12.97 -2.40 -14.20
CA LYS A 35 12.82 -3.80 -13.76
C LYS A 35 12.74 -3.92 -12.25
N GLY A 36 13.59 -3.19 -11.53
CA GLY A 36 13.57 -3.15 -10.07
C GLY A 36 12.27 -2.60 -9.52
N ILE A 37 11.77 -1.52 -10.11
CA ILE A 37 10.48 -0.89 -9.72
C ILE A 37 9.32 -1.86 -9.97
N VAL A 38 9.28 -2.51 -11.12
CA VAL A 38 8.23 -3.48 -11.45
C VAL A 38 8.27 -4.68 -10.50
N ALA A 39 9.45 -5.18 -10.16
CA ALA A 39 9.61 -6.25 -9.19
C ALA A 39 9.09 -5.85 -7.81
N ASP A 40 9.40 -4.62 -7.36
CA ASP A 40 8.90 -4.08 -6.09
C ASP A 40 7.37 -3.91 -6.11
N MET A 41 6.81 -3.51 -7.25
CA MET A 41 5.36 -3.41 -7.45
C MET A 41 4.69 -4.77 -7.34
N GLU A 42 5.26 -5.81 -7.93
CA GLU A 42 4.73 -7.17 -7.87
C GLU A 42 4.76 -7.71 -6.43
N GLU A 43 5.86 -7.50 -5.72
CA GLU A 43 6.00 -7.89 -4.31
C GLU A 43 5.00 -7.13 -3.44
N THR A 44 4.86 -5.83 -3.65
CA THR A 44 3.92 -4.98 -2.90
C THR A 44 2.48 -5.40 -3.18
N GLN A 45 2.14 -5.72 -4.43
CA GLN A 45 0.81 -6.20 -4.78
C GLN A 45 0.49 -7.52 -4.09
N LYS A 46 1.46 -8.42 -3.99
CA LYS A 46 1.31 -9.68 -3.27
C LYS A 46 1.03 -9.45 -1.79
N LYS A 47 1.77 -8.54 -1.16
CA LYS A 47 1.56 -8.15 0.23
C LYS A 47 0.20 -7.50 0.44
N LEU A 48 -0.25 -6.66 -0.50
CA LEU A 48 -1.59 -6.06 -0.47
C LEU A 48 -2.68 -7.11 -0.49
N THR A 49 -2.55 -8.13 -1.36
CA THR A 49 -3.51 -9.23 -1.45
C THR A 49 -3.54 -10.03 -0.14
N GLU A 50 -2.39 -10.31 0.46
CA GLU A 50 -2.29 -10.97 1.77
C GLU A 50 -2.98 -10.15 2.86
N LYS A 51 -2.80 -8.82 2.85
CA LYS A 51 -3.45 -7.93 3.82
C LYS A 51 -4.96 -7.84 3.61
N GLU A 52 -5.44 -7.87 2.38
CA GLU A 52 -6.87 -7.92 2.09
C GLU A 52 -7.51 -9.17 2.68
N GLU A 53 -6.85 -10.33 2.55
CA GLU A 53 -7.31 -11.59 3.14
C GLU A 53 -7.29 -11.51 4.67
N GLU A 54 -6.25 -10.95 5.25
CA GLU A 54 -6.12 -10.76 6.70
C GLU A 54 -7.21 -9.83 7.23
N ILE A 55 -7.50 -8.74 6.55
CA ILE A 55 -8.58 -7.81 6.90
C ILE A 55 -9.92 -8.53 6.91
N GLU A 56 -10.22 -9.30 5.87
CA GLU A 56 -11.46 -10.07 5.77
C GLU A 56 -11.59 -11.06 6.93
N GLN A 57 -10.51 -11.77 7.25
CA GLN A 57 -10.48 -12.71 8.37
C GLN A 57 -10.71 -12.02 9.70
N VAL A 58 -10.05 -10.89 9.96
CA VAL A 58 -10.20 -10.11 11.19
C VAL A 58 -11.59 -9.52 11.30
N GLU A 59 -12.17 -9.04 10.21
CA GLU A 59 -13.56 -8.55 10.19
C GLU A 59 -14.54 -9.64 10.54
N ASN A 60 -14.34 -10.86 10.01
CA ASN A 60 -15.16 -12.02 10.35
C ASN A 60 -15.01 -12.42 11.82
N GLU A 61 -13.80 -12.40 12.35
CA GLU A 61 -13.52 -12.65 13.76
C GLU A 61 -14.21 -11.62 14.66
N LEU A 62 -14.18 -10.35 14.26
CA LEU A 62 -14.83 -9.25 14.99
C LEU A 62 -16.34 -9.43 15.03
N VAL A 63 -16.95 -9.72 13.88
CA VAL A 63 -18.40 -9.97 13.79
C VAL A 63 -18.79 -11.14 14.69
N GLN A 64 -18.03 -12.25 14.63
CA GLN A 64 -18.32 -13.41 15.46
C GLN A 64 -18.13 -13.12 16.95
N ALA A 65 -17.09 -12.39 17.30
CA ALA A 65 -16.85 -11.98 18.69
C ALA A 65 -17.98 -11.09 19.23
N GLN A 66 -18.47 -10.17 18.40
CA GLN A 66 -19.58 -9.29 18.76
C GLN A 66 -20.88 -10.10 18.95
N ILE A 67 -21.14 -11.07 18.08
CA ILE A 67 -22.30 -11.98 18.21
C ILE A 67 -22.19 -12.78 19.49
N ASP A 68 -21.05 -13.38 19.78
CA ASP A 68 -20.81 -14.18 20.97
C ASP A 68 -20.95 -13.34 22.24
N ALA A 69 -20.39 -12.13 22.23
CA ALA A 69 -20.51 -11.20 23.36
C ALA A 69 -21.96 -10.79 23.60
N ASN A 70 -22.72 -10.51 22.54
CA ASN A 70 -24.12 -10.15 22.66
C ASN A 70 -24.98 -11.31 23.15
N ASP A 71 -24.75 -12.52 22.65
CA ASP A 71 -25.45 -13.72 23.10
C ASP A 71 -25.17 -14.00 24.57
N GLN A 72 -23.92 -13.85 24.99
CA GLN A 72 -23.55 -14.02 26.42
C GLN A 72 -24.22 -12.96 27.28
N TYR A 73 -24.28 -11.74 26.83
CA TYR A 73 -24.96 -10.65 27.53
C TYR A 73 -26.46 -10.91 27.67
N GLU A 74 -27.13 -11.36 26.62
CA GLU A 74 -28.56 -11.68 26.67
C GLU A 74 -28.86 -12.85 27.61
N ARG A 75 -28.04 -13.90 27.61
CA ARG A 75 -28.16 -15.01 28.55
C ARG A 75 -27.98 -14.56 30.01
N MET A 76 -27.02 -13.65 30.19
CA MET A 76 -26.75 -13.11 31.52
C MET A 76 -27.88 -12.24 32.02
N LYS A 77 -28.53 -11.46 31.16
CA LYS A 77 -29.72 -10.68 31.53
C LYS A 77 -30.81 -11.57 32.08
N VAL A 78 -31.08 -12.69 31.40
CA VAL A 78 -32.10 -13.66 31.85
C VAL A 78 -31.73 -14.22 33.21
N ARG A 79 -30.48 -14.63 33.40
CA ARG A 79 -30.00 -15.21 34.67
C ARG A 79 -30.04 -14.20 35.81
N ILE A 80 -29.58 -12.97 35.58
CA ILE A 80 -29.56 -11.91 36.57
C ILE A 80 -30.99 -11.53 36.95
N LYS A 81 -31.89 -11.45 36.00
CA LYS A 81 -33.29 -11.17 36.25
C LYS A 81 -33.88 -12.19 37.23
N TYR A 82 -33.60 -13.48 37.01
CA TYR A 82 -34.05 -14.56 37.88
C TYR A 82 -33.45 -14.48 39.29
N MET A 83 -32.14 -14.20 39.36
CA MET A 83 -31.42 -14.19 40.64
C MET A 83 -31.73 -12.98 41.51
N TYR A 84 -32.00 -11.83 40.90
CA TYR A 84 -32.15 -10.57 41.61
C TYR A 84 -33.56 -9.98 41.58
N GLU A 85 -34.53 -10.70 41.02
CA GLU A 85 -35.92 -10.23 40.84
C GLU A 85 -36.59 -9.82 42.15
N SER A 86 -36.22 -10.45 43.26
CA SER A 86 -36.83 -10.19 44.58
C SER A 86 -36.10 -9.09 45.37
N GLY A 87 -34.98 -8.54 44.90
CA GLY A 87 -34.16 -7.70 45.74
C GLY A 87 -33.94 -6.24 45.26
N ASN A 88 -33.91 -5.96 43.96
CA ASN A 88 -33.58 -4.62 43.48
C ASN A 88 -34.16 -4.37 42.09
N THR A 89 -35.36 -3.78 42.07
CA THR A 89 -36.07 -3.42 40.84
C THR A 89 -35.30 -2.39 39.98
N GLN A 90 -34.54 -1.52 40.62
CA GLN A 90 -33.77 -0.48 39.94
C GLN A 90 -32.59 -1.08 39.13
N PHE A 91 -31.92 -2.07 39.73
CA PHE A 91 -30.85 -2.79 39.05
C PHE A 91 -31.34 -3.54 37.80
N VAL A 92 -32.46 -4.26 37.95
CA VAL A 92 -33.09 -4.98 36.83
C VAL A 92 -33.55 -4.03 35.73
N ALA A 93 -34.09 -2.88 36.07
CA ALA A 93 -34.50 -1.86 35.12
C ALA A 93 -33.30 -1.33 34.33
N VAL A 94 -32.19 -1.03 35.00
CA VAL A 94 -30.96 -0.55 34.32
C VAL A 94 -30.40 -1.62 33.38
N LEU A 95 -30.41 -2.88 33.79
CA LEU A 95 -29.96 -3.99 32.95
C LEU A 95 -30.85 -4.14 31.72
N ALA A 96 -32.14 -4.03 31.85
CA ALA A 96 -33.11 -4.13 30.76
C ALA A 96 -32.98 -2.96 29.79
N GLU A 97 -32.64 -1.75 30.24
CA GLU A 97 -32.47 -0.55 29.45
C GLU A 97 -31.11 -0.50 28.71
N SER A 98 -30.13 -1.26 29.18
CA SER A 98 -28.82 -1.29 28.56
C SER A 98 -28.87 -1.96 27.18
N LYS A 99 -28.33 -1.29 26.16
CA LYS A 99 -28.40 -1.75 24.78
C LYS A 99 -27.49 -2.94 24.50
N ASN A 100 -26.35 -2.96 25.16
CA ASN A 100 -25.32 -3.99 24.99
C ASN A 100 -24.46 -4.10 26.24
N MET A 101 -23.51 -5.01 26.22
CA MET A 101 -22.58 -5.26 27.32
C MET A 101 -21.77 -4.02 27.69
N GLY A 102 -21.24 -3.30 26.70
CA GLY A 102 -20.46 -2.08 26.93
C GLY A 102 -21.27 -0.99 27.64
N ASP A 103 -22.50 -0.79 27.22
CA ASP A 103 -23.42 0.16 27.85
C ASP A 103 -23.69 -0.19 29.31
N PHE A 104 -23.92 -1.47 29.58
CA PHE A 104 -24.11 -1.97 30.97
C PHE A 104 -22.84 -1.81 31.82
N LEU A 105 -21.67 -2.19 31.29
CA LEU A 105 -20.40 -2.08 32.00
C LEU A 105 -20.00 -0.64 32.34
N ASN A 106 -20.47 0.33 31.56
CA ASN A 106 -20.25 1.76 31.84
C ASN A 106 -21.10 2.28 33.01
N LYS A 107 -22.08 1.51 33.46
CA LYS A 107 -22.92 1.85 34.60
C LYS A 107 -22.32 1.24 35.89
N ALA A 108 -21.17 1.76 36.29
CA ALA A 108 -20.33 1.24 37.36
C ALA A 108 -21.05 1.04 38.72
N GLU A 109 -22.09 1.82 39.01
CA GLU A 109 -22.88 1.71 40.22
C GLU A 109 -23.55 0.33 40.39
N TYR A 110 -23.85 -0.31 39.28
CA TYR A 110 -24.58 -1.56 39.22
C TYR A 110 -23.69 -2.79 39.03
N ILE A 111 -22.46 -2.62 38.54
CA ILE A 111 -21.53 -3.73 38.33
C ILE A 111 -21.19 -4.46 39.63
N SER A 112 -21.09 -3.73 40.73
CA SER A 112 -20.82 -4.33 42.05
C SER A 112 -21.94 -5.22 42.57
N GLN A 113 -23.13 -5.13 41.98
CA GLN A 113 -24.30 -5.92 42.40
C GLN A 113 -24.37 -7.27 41.70
N ILE A 114 -23.63 -7.52 40.67
CA ILE A 114 -23.52 -8.81 40.00
C ILE A 114 -22.42 -9.64 40.68
N SER A 115 -22.46 -10.96 40.53
CA SER A 115 -21.42 -11.82 41.05
C SER A 115 -20.07 -11.53 40.41
N GLU A 116 -18.98 -11.78 41.12
CA GLU A 116 -17.62 -11.63 40.61
C GLU A 116 -17.42 -12.45 39.33
N TYR A 117 -17.93 -13.68 39.31
CA TYR A 117 -17.86 -14.54 38.12
C TYR A 117 -18.52 -13.90 36.89
N ASP A 118 -19.73 -13.38 37.06
CA ASP A 118 -20.50 -12.77 35.96
C ASP A 118 -19.82 -11.50 35.45
N ARG A 119 -19.31 -10.69 36.37
CA ARG A 119 -18.54 -9.49 36.02
C ARG A 119 -17.30 -9.84 35.23
N ASP A 120 -16.54 -10.84 35.68
CA ASP A 120 -15.32 -11.27 35.01
C ASP A 120 -15.59 -11.80 33.58
N GLU A 121 -16.69 -12.55 33.43
CA GLU A 121 -17.13 -13.03 32.11
C GLU A 121 -17.49 -11.88 31.17
N LEU A 122 -18.22 -10.89 31.64
CA LEU A 122 -18.59 -9.70 30.86
C LEU A 122 -17.35 -8.92 30.43
N ILE A 123 -16.43 -8.69 31.37
CA ILE A 123 -15.18 -7.96 31.10
C ILE A 123 -14.32 -8.73 30.08
N ARG A 124 -14.25 -10.05 30.23
CA ARG A 124 -13.49 -10.89 29.32
C ARG A 124 -13.99 -10.78 27.86
N TYR A 125 -15.30 -10.83 27.66
CA TYR A 125 -15.88 -10.65 26.31
C TYR A 125 -15.68 -9.24 25.78
N GLN A 126 -15.82 -8.24 26.61
CA GLN A 126 -15.57 -6.85 26.24
C GLN A 126 -14.12 -6.66 25.79
N ASP A 127 -13.16 -7.17 26.58
CA ASP A 127 -11.73 -7.08 26.27
C ASP A 127 -11.39 -7.81 24.97
N MET A 128 -12.02 -8.97 24.73
CA MET A 128 -11.82 -9.72 23.50
C MET A 128 -12.29 -8.94 22.27
N VAL A 129 -13.45 -8.30 22.34
CA VAL A 129 -13.98 -7.45 21.26
C VAL A 129 -13.05 -6.27 21.01
N GLU A 130 -12.61 -5.59 22.08
CA GLU A 130 -11.68 -4.45 21.97
C GLU A 130 -10.33 -4.86 21.36
N GLU A 131 -9.80 -6.01 21.75
CA GLU A 131 -8.56 -6.55 21.22
C GLU A 131 -8.64 -6.80 19.70
N ILE A 132 -9.76 -7.38 19.25
CA ILE A 132 -10.00 -7.62 17.83
C ILE A 132 -10.17 -6.30 17.06
N GLU A 133 -10.86 -5.31 17.65
CA GLU A 133 -10.99 -3.97 17.04
C GLU A 133 -9.63 -3.29 16.85
N VAL A 134 -8.74 -3.40 17.84
CA VAL A 134 -7.37 -2.87 17.76
C VAL A 134 -6.60 -3.58 16.65
N LYS A 135 -6.73 -4.90 16.56
CA LYS A 135 -6.08 -5.69 15.51
C LYS A 135 -6.57 -5.28 14.11
N GLU A 136 -7.87 -5.06 13.96
CA GLU A 136 -8.44 -4.58 12.69
C GLU A 136 -7.84 -3.23 12.28
N GLU A 137 -7.74 -2.28 13.23
CA GLU A 137 -7.13 -0.98 12.97
C GLU A 137 -5.67 -1.11 12.54
N GLU A 138 -4.90 -1.97 13.20
CA GLU A 138 -3.50 -2.22 12.86
C GLU A 138 -3.35 -2.79 11.46
N VAL A 139 -4.16 -3.79 11.10
CA VAL A 139 -4.11 -4.42 9.78
C VAL A 139 -4.54 -3.44 8.70
N GLN A 140 -5.56 -2.62 8.94
CA GLN A 140 -5.98 -1.57 8.02
C GLN A 140 -4.91 -0.51 7.83
N ALA A 141 -4.22 -0.10 8.89
CA ALA A 141 -3.11 0.85 8.81
C ALA A 141 -1.96 0.28 7.97
N GLU A 142 -1.63 -0.98 8.14
CA GLU A 142 -0.62 -1.66 7.33
C GLU A 142 -1.02 -1.73 5.85
N TYR A 143 -2.29 -2.00 5.57
CA TYR A 143 -2.82 -2.00 4.21
C TYR A 143 -2.69 -0.61 3.56
N GLU A 144 -3.06 0.44 4.27
CA GLU A 144 -2.96 1.81 3.77
C GLU A 144 -1.50 2.20 3.49
N GLU A 145 -0.58 1.80 4.37
CA GLU A 145 0.85 2.03 4.19
C GLU A 145 1.36 1.35 2.91
N LEU A 146 0.98 0.09 2.69
CA LEU A 146 1.33 -0.64 1.47
C LEU A 146 0.70 -0.03 0.23
N ASN A 147 -0.54 0.45 0.33
CA ASN A 147 -1.22 1.12 -0.77
C ASN A 147 -0.53 2.44 -1.14
N THR A 148 -0.08 3.19 -0.14
CA THR A 148 0.70 4.41 -0.35
C THR A 148 2.03 4.09 -1.05
N LEU A 149 2.70 3.02 -0.64
CA LEU A 149 3.93 2.56 -1.28
C LEU A 149 3.67 2.16 -2.73
N GLN A 150 2.58 1.45 -3.01
CA GLN A 150 2.21 1.06 -4.37
C GLN A 150 1.97 2.28 -5.25
N THR A 151 1.28 3.28 -4.76
CA THR A 151 1.04 4.54 -5.47
C THR A 151 2.37 5.24 -5.80
N LYS A 152 3.30 5.26 -4.85
CA LYS A 152 4.64 5.82 -5.04
C LYS A 152 5.41 5.07 -6.13
N LEU A 153 5.36 3.74 -6.10
CA LEU A 153 6.03 2.89 -7.08
C LEU A 153 5.45 3.08 -8.49
N VAL A 154 4.13 3.21 -8.60
CA VAL A 154 3.46 3.53 -9.89
C VAL A 154 3.95 4.88 -10.42
N GLY A 155 4.06 5.89 -9.55
CA GLY A 155 4.61 7.20 -9.92
C GLY A 155 6.04 7.11 -10.41
N GLN A 156 6.88 6.34 -9.73
CA GLN A 156 8.28 6.11 -10.13
C GLN A 156 8.35 5.36 -11.46
N GLN A 157 7.49 4.36 -11.68
CA GLN A 157 7.40 3.64 -12.94
C GLN A 157 7.09 4.59 -14.10
N THR A 158 6.09 5.44 -13.91
CA THR A 158 5.67 6.41 -14.93
C THR A 158 6.81 7.37 -15.28
N GLU A 159 7.51 7.87 -14.24
CA GLU A 159 8.62 8.80 -14.45
C GLU A 159 9.80 8.14 -15.17
N VAL A 160 10.17 6.93 -14.77
CA VAL A 160 11.27 6.20 -15.44
C VAL A 160 10.88 5.84 -16.87
N GLN A 161 9.62 5.46 -17.11
CA GLN A 161 9.14 5.20 -18.48
C GLN A 161 9.25 6.44 -19.35
N LYS A 162 8.91 7.60 -18.81
CA LYS A 162 9.09 8.88 -19.51
C LYS A 162 10.55 9.12 -19.84
N MET A 163 11.45 8.88 -18.91
CA MET A 163 12.90 9.01 -19.14
C MET A 163 13.40 8.06 -20.22
N ILE A 164 12.88 6.83 -20.24
CA ILE A 164 13.20 5.85 -21.27
C ILE A 164 12.75 6.35 -22.65
N ASP A 165 11.54 6.88 -22.73
CA ASP A 165 11.00 7.40 -23.99
C ASP A 165 11.81 8.61 -24.48
N GLU A 166 12.19 9.53 -23.60
CA GLU A 166 13.05 10.67 -23.90
C GLU A 166 14.44 10.21 -24.37
N ASN A 167 14.97 9.16 -23.73
CA ASN A 167 16.27 8.60 -24.11
C ASN A 167 16.21 7.94 -25.49
N LYS A 168 15.13 7.24 -25.83
CA LYS A 168 14.90 6.66 -27.15
C LYS A 168 14.88 7.74 -28.24
N GLU A 169 14.21 8.85 -27.98
CA GLU A 169 14.16 9.99 -28.86
C GLU A 169 15.55 10.60 -29.04
N LYS A 170 16.28 10.78 -27.94
CA LYS A 170 17.67 11.27 -27.96
C LYS A 170 18.58 10.36 -28.80
N LEU A 171 18.47 9.04 -28.62
CA LEU A 171 19.22 8.07 -29.42
C LEU A 171 18.86 8.13 -30.90
N SER A 172 17.59 8.28 -31.22
CA SER A 172 17.12 8.45 -32.60
C SER A 172 17.71 9.70 -33.23
N ASN A 173 17.73 10.83 -32.51
CA ASN A 173 18.30 12.07 -32.96
C ASN A 173 19.81 11.96 -33.19
N ILE A 174 20.53 11.31 -32.28
CA ILE A 174 21.96 11.05 -32.38
C ILE A 174 22.25 10.20 -33.63
N GLN A 175 21.45 9.15 -33.85
CA GLN A 175 21.62 8.30 -35.03
C GLN A 175 21.39 9.07 -36.33
N SER A 176 20.39 9.96 -36.36
CA SER A 176 20.15 10.82 -37.52
C SER A 176 21.34 11.76 -37.80
N GLU A 177 21.93 12.31 -36.74
CA GLU A 177 23.12 13.15 -36.84
C GLU A 177 24.34 12.36 -37.35
N ILE A 178 24.50 11.11 -36.86
CA ILE A 178 25.56 10.20 -37.31
C ILE A 178 25.42 9.94 -38.82
N ASP A 179 24.20 9.63 -39.27
CA ASP A 179 23.92 9.35 -40.69
C ASP A 179 24.16 10.57 -41.56
N ALA A 180 23.73 11.74 -41.13
CA ALA A 180 23.96 12.98 -41.84
C ALA A 180 25.46 13.33 -41.91
N ASN A 181 26.18 13.11 -40.80
CA ASN A 181 27.62 13.37 -40.76
C ASN A 181 28.41 12.38 -41.65
N ALA A 182 27.99 11.11 -41.69
CA ALA A 182 28.58 10.10 -42.57
C ALA A 182 28.43 10.50 -44.05
N ALA A 183 27.26 11.01 -44.41
CA ALA A 183 27.04 11.53 -45.76
C ALA A 183 27.92 12.75 -46.08
N ALA A 184 28.06 13.68 -45.11
CA ALA A 184 28.91 14.85 -45.24
C ALA A 184 30.39 14.46 -45.35
N LEU A 185 30.84 13.46 -44.60
CA LEU A 185 32.20 12.93 -44.63
C LEU A 185 32.50 12.31 -45.99
N GLU A 186 31.60 11.52 -46.55
CA GLU A 186 31.74 10.91 -47.85
C GLU A 186 31.87 12.00 -48.94
N LYS A 187 30.99 13.00 -48.89
CA LYS A 187 31.02 14.14 -49.82
C LYS A 187 32.33 14.91 -49.71
N ALA A 188 32.81 15.16 -48.49
CA ALA A 188 34.08 15.85 -48.27
C ALA A 188 35.27 15.08 -48.85
N ARG A 189 35.29 13.76 -48.69
CA ARG A 189 36.32 12.88 -49.24
C ARG A 189 36.34 12.89 -50.77
N LYS A 190 35.16 12.89 -51.40
CA LYS A 190 35.02 12.98 -52.86
C LYS A 190 35.39 14.34 -53.39
N GLY A 191 35.06 15.43 -52.68
CA GLY A 191 35.35 16.78 -53.07
C GLY A 191 36.79 17.21 -52.83
N GLY A 192 37.58 16.47 -52.09
CA GLY A 192 38.95 16.75 -51.72
C GLY A 192 40.01 16.22 -52.66
N LYS A 193 39.63 15.86 -53.87
CA LYS A 193 40.58 15.43 -54.89
C LYS A 193 41.41 16.57 -55.42
#